data_462c738755464a4da49d42760ae523b9
#
_entry.id   462c738755464a4da49d42760ae523b9
#
_cell.length_a   1.000
_cell.length_b   1.000
_cell.length_c   1.000
_cell.angle_alpha   90.00
_cell.angle_beta   90.00
_cell.angle_gamma   90.00
#
_symmetry.space_group_name_H-M   'P 1'
#
loop_
_entity.id
_entity.type
_entity.pdbx_description
1 polymer ?
#
loop_
_entity_poly.entity_id
_entity_poly.type
_entity_poly.pdbx_seq_one_letter_code
_entity_poly.pdbx_strand_id
1 'polypeptide(L)'
;MIKYFDGGMGTMLNLKAGELPELLNLSDPERIFAIHKAYAEAGCDIISANTFGANRLKYDNADELIKAAVQNARRTGKKVALDIGPTGKLLKPMGDLDFEECVDVFADMVKAGKDGANLVLCETFGDVYELKAAMLAVTEYC
;
A
#
# COMPACT_ATOMS: atom_id res chain seq x y z
N MET A 1 -15.89 -1.67 19.95
CA MET A 1 -14.46 -1.76 20.36
C MET A 1 -13.64 -0.95 19.36
N ILE A 2 -12.83 -0.01 19.83
CA ILE A 2 -11.93 0.80 18.99
C ILE A 2 -10.78 -0.08 18.54
N LYS A 3 -10.34 0.09 17.28
CA LYS A 3 -9.16 -0.54 16.70
C LYS A 3 -8.14 0.53 16.33
N TYR A 4 -6.89 0.28 16.61
CA TYR A 4 -5.80 1.19 16.33
C TYR A 4 -4.98 0.68 15.15
N PHE A 5 -4.80 1.53 14.16
CA PHE A 5 -3.81 1.33 13.10
C PHE A 5 -2.41 1.71 13.60
N ASP A 6 -1.42 1.28 12.85
CA ASP A 6 -0.05 1.77 12.98
C ASP A 6 0.09 3.21 12.49
N GLY A 7 1.30 3.74 12.51
CA GLY A 7 1.64 5.08 12.04
C GLY A 7 2.42 5.06 10.71
N GLY A 8 2.87 6.25 10.29
CA GLY A 8 3.55 6.44 9.02
C GLY A 8 4.86 5.66 8.89
N MET A 9 4.98 4.88 7.82
CA MET A 9 6.21 4.17 7.47
C MET A 9 7.32 5.13 7.05
N GLY A 10 7.00 6.10 6.19
CA GLY A 10 7.97 7.02 5.61
C GLY A 10 8.76 7.83 6.63
N THR A 11 8.11 8.29 7.70
CA THR A 11 8.74 9.05 8.79
C THR A 11 9.70 8.19 9.61
N MET A 12 9.43 6.91 9.76
CA MET A 12 10.26 5.98 10.53
C MET A 12 11.44 5.45 9.73
N LEU A 13 11.34 5.45 8.40
CA LEU A 13 12.39 4.92 7.52
C LEU A 13 13.66 5.78 7.48
N ASN A 14 13.57 7.10 7.76
CA ASN A 14 14.71 8.01 7.62
C ASN A 14 15.41 7.80 6.26
N LEU A 15 14.62 7.89 5.18
CA LEU A 15 15.10 7.61 3.82
C LEU A 15 16.28 8.50 3.42
N LYS A 16 17.26 7.91 2.78
CA LYS A 16 18.34 8.64 2.10
C LYS A 16 17.81 9.25 0.81
N ALA A 17 18.51 10.24 0.30
CA ALA A 17 18.17 10.86 -0.98
C ALA A 17 18.11 9.79 -2.09
N GLY A 18 16.95 9.71 -2.77
CA GLY A 18 16.71 8.75 -3.85
C GLY A 18 16.25 7.36 -3.43
N GLU A 19 16.16 7.06 -2.13
CA GLU A 19 15.51 5.81 -1.68
C GLU A 19 14.00 5.93 -1.84
N LEU A 20 13.40 4.87 -2.37
CA LEU A 20 11.95 4.71 -2.49
C LEU A 20 11.48 3.67 -1.46
N PRO A 21 10.51 4.01 -0.60
CA PRO A 21 10.13 3.15 0.52
C PRO A 21 9.68 1.76 0.08
N GLU A 22 8.94 1.65 -1.01
CA GLU A 22 8.39 0.36 -1.46
C GLU A 22 9.46 -0.61 -1.96
N LEU A 23 10.59 -0.11 -2.51
CA LEU A 23 11.71 -0.96 -2.94
C LEU A 23 12.36 -1.69 -1.77
N LEU A 24 12.31 -1.10 -0.57
CA LEU A 24 12.87 -1.70 0.64
C LEU A 24 12.13 -2.98 1.07
N ASN A 25 10.92 -3.21 0.57
CA ASN A 25 10.20 -4.46 0.83
C ASN A 25 11.00 -5.70 0.37
N LEU A 26 11.78 -5.56 -0.69
CA LEU A 26 12.65 -6.60 -1.24
C LEU A 26 14.13 -6.41 -0.88
N SER A 27 14.63 -5.17 -0.96
CA SER A 27 16.07 -4.89 -0.78
C SER A 27 16.52 -4.85 0.67
N ASP A 28 15.64 -4.49 1.60
CA ASP A 28 15.92 -4.44 3.04
C ASP A 28 14.65 -4.78 3.86
N PRO A 29 14.14 -6.02 3.76
CA PRO A 29 12.90 -6.43 4.43
C PRO A 29 13.00 -6.37 5.96
N GLU A 30 14.20 -6.51 6.52
CA GLU A 30 14.40 -6.43 7.97
C GLU A 30 14.21 -5.01 8.50
N ARG A 31 14.60 -4.01 7.74
CA ARG A 31 14.34 -2.61 8.09
C ARG A 31 12.84 -2.29 8.10
N ILE A 32 12.10 -2.79 7.12
CA ILE A 32 10.63 -2.67 7.08
C ILE A 32 10.00 -3.42 8.25
N PHE A 33 10.41 -4.67 8.48
CA PHE A 33 9.87 -5.47 9.57
C PHE A 33 10.15 -4.85 10.95
N ALA A 34 11.32 -4.28 11.18
CA ALA A 34 11.66 -3.64 12.44
C ALA A 34 10.66 -2.50 12.79
N ILE A 35 10.23 -1.73 11.79
CA ILE A 35 9.24 -0.65 11.97
C ILE A 35 7.86 -1.25 12.28
N HIS A 36 7.39 -2.21 11.49
CA HIS A 36 6.13 -2.91 11.76
C HIS A 36 6.11 -3.53 13.17
N LYS A 37 7.22 -4.15 13.57
CA LYS A 37 7.37 -4.73 14.91
C LYS A 37 7.26 -3.67 16.01
N ALA A 38 7.93 -2.53 15.84
CA ALA A 38 7.86 -1.43 16.81
C ALA A 38 6.42 -0.92 16.99
N TYR A 39 5.65 -0.76 15.90
CA TYR A 39 4.24 -0.40 15.99
C TYR A 39 3.39 -1.50 16.65
N ALA A 40 3.64 -2.76 16.32
CA ALA A 40 2.94 -3.89 16.94
C ALA A 40 3.19 -3.97 18.44
N GLU A 41 4.42 -3.72 18.88
CA GLU A 41 4.82 -3.65 20.30
C GLU A 41 4.24 -2.42 21.01
N ALA A 42 4.06 -1.31 20.31
CA ALA A 42 3.36 -0.13 20.81
C ALA A 42 1.85 -0.35 21.03
N GLY A 43 1.29 -1.45 20.52
CA GLY A 43 -0.07 -1.87 20.82
C GLY A 43 -1.09 -1.66 19.71
N CYS A 44 -0.69 -1.38 18.47
CA CYS A 44 -1.63 -1.30 17.35
C CYS A 44 -2.30 -2.67 17.09
N ASP A 45 -3.51 -2.64 16.56
CA ASP A 45 -4.30 -3.83 16.17
C ASP A 45 -4.06 -4.24 14.73
N ILE A 46 -3.74 -3.27 13.88
CA ILE A 46 -3.65 -3.42 12.42
C ILE A 46 -2.35 -2.76 11.94
N ILE A 47 -1.62 -3.46 11.11
CA ILE A 47 -0.40 -2.99 10.42
C ILE A 47 -0.72 -2.68 8.97
N SER A 48 -0.43 -1.49 8.51
CA SER A 48 -0.51 -1.10 7.11
C SER A 48 0.74 -1.60 6.38
N ALA A 49 0.58 -2.45 5.38
CA ALA A 49 1.70 -2.93 4.57
C ALA A 49 2.34 -1.74 3.82
N ASN A 50 3.65 -1.81 3.59
CA ASN A 50 4.38 -0.75 2.90
C ASN A 50 4.12 -0.78 1.38
N THR A 51 2.85 -0.52 1.00
CA THR A 51 2.34 -0.64 -0.37
C THR A 51 1.71 0.64 -0.93
N PHE A 52 1.72 1.74 -0.18
CA PHE A 52 1.03 3.00 -0.50
C PHE A 52 1.20 3.45 -1.95
N GLY A 53 2.43 3.47 -2.46
CA GLY A 53 2.74 3.86 -3.84
C GLY A 53 3.16 2.69 -4.75
N ALA A 54 2.94 1.44 -4.35
CA ALA A 54 3.39 0.25 -5.06
C ALA A 54 2.46 -0.08 -6.24
N ASN A 55 2.44 0.73 -7.28
CA ASN A 55 1.62 0.49 -8.46
C ASN A 55 2.47 0.37 -9.75
N ARG A 56 1.88 -0.24 -10.79
CA ARG A 56 2.56 -0.51 -12.07
C ARG A 56 2.95 0.75 -12.85
N LEU A 57 2.37 1.91 -12.56
CA LEU A 57 2.76 3.17 -13.19
C LEU A 57 4.08 3.72 -12.62
N LYS A 58 4.50 3.21 -11.47
CA LYS A 58 5.70 3.62 -10.77
C LYS A 58 6.78 2.52 -10.76
N TYR A 59 6.38 1.25 -10.70
CA TYR A 59 7.29 0.10 -10.59
C TYR A 59 6.91 -1.02 -11.55
N ASP A 60 7.87 -1.50 -12.34
CA ASP A 60 7.66 -2.63 -13.26
C ASP A 60 7.39 -3.96 -12.53
N ASN A 61 7.89 -4.09 -11.29
CA ASN A 61 7.71 -5.27 -10.42
C ASN A 61 6.77 -4.99 -9.24
N ALA A 62 5.75 -4.15 -9.43
CA ALA A 62 4.83 -3.73 -8.37
C ALA A 62 4.19 -4.91 -7.61
N ASP A 63 3.82 -5.98 -8.32
CA ASP A 63 3.21 -7.17 -7.72
C ASP A 63 4.15 -7.90 -6.74
N GLU A 64 5.42 -8.01 -7.07
CA GLU A 64 6.45 -8.60 -6.19
C GLU A 64 6.66 -7.72 -4.94
N LEU A 65 6.71 -6.41 -5.13
CA LEU A 65 6.84 -5.44 -4.03
C LEU A 65 5.66 -5.54 -3.06
N ILE A 66 4.43 -5.65 -3.58
CA ILE A 66 3.21 -5.77 -2.78
C ILE A 66 3.20 -7.08 -2.00
N LYS A 67 3.49 -8.21 -2.66
CA LYS A 67 3.55 -9.52 -1.99
C LYS A 67 4.58 -9.52 -0.86
N ALA A 68 5.78 -8.98 -1.10
CA ALA A 68 6.83 -8.88 -0.10
C ALA A 68 6.41 -7.96 1.07
N ALA A 69 5.79 -6.82 0.79
CA ALA A 69 5.30 -5.88 1.81
C ALA A 69 4.28 -6.54 2.74
N VAL A 70 3.29 -7.22 2.16
CA VAL A 70 2.26 -7.94 2.92
C VAL A 70 2.88 -9.05 3.77
N GLN A 71 3.85 -9.80 3.23
CA GLN A 71 4.57 -10.82 3.99
C GLN A 71 5.36 -10.21 5.17
N ASN A 72 6.08 -9.10 4.94
CA ASN A 72 6.82 -8.40 6.00
C ASN A 72 5.88 -7.95 7.13
N ALA A 73 4.72 -7.38 6.79
CA ALA A 73 3.71 -6.97 7.77
C ALA A 73 3.13 -8.16 8.56
N ARG A 74 2.85 -9.29 7.89
CA ARG A 74 2.32 -10.52 8.51
C ARG A 74 3.23 -11.13 9.58
N ARG A 75 4.53 -10.90 9.49
CA ARG A 75 5.51 -11.38 10.49
C ARG A 75 5.22 -10.84 11.90
N THR A 76 4.48 -9.75 12.01
CA THR A 76 4.08 -9.18 13.32
C THR A 76 3.00 -9.99 14.02
N GLY A 77 2.29 -10.86 13.33
CA GLY A 77 1.11 -11.58 13.85
C GLY A 77 -0.14 -10.71 14.01
N LYS A 78 -0.08 -9.43 13.62
CA LYS A 78 -1.24 -8.52 13.63
C LYS A 78 -2.09 -8.68 12.36
N LYS A 79 -3.29 -8.09 12.36
CA LYS A 79 -4.04 -7.92 11.11
C LYS A 79 -3.27 -7.01 10.17
N VAL A 80 -3.34 -7.30 8.88
CA VAL A 80 -2.64 -6.55 7.83
C VAL A 80 -3.65 -5.83 6.95
N ALA A 81 -3.45 -4.54 6.74
CA ALA A 81 -4.13 -3.75 5.73
C ALA A 81 -3.24 -3.68 4.48
N LEU A 82 -3.81 -3.98 3.31
CA LEU A 82 -3.23 -3.58 2.04
C LEU A 82 -3.47 -2.07 1.90
N ASP A 83 -2.41 -1.31 1.99
CA ASP A 83 -2.47 0.15 1.94
C ASP A 83 -2.38 0.63 0.49
N ILE A 84 -3.39 1.38 0.04
CA ILE A 84 -3.52 1.90 -1.32
C ILE A 84 -3.62 3.43 -1.26
N GLY A 85 -2.60 4.09 -1.77
CA GLY A 85 -2.59 5.54 -2.02
C GLY A 85 -2.86 5.89 -3.49
N PRO A 86 -2.84 7.18 -3.84
CA PRO A 86 -3.00 7.65 -5.21
C PRO A 86 -1.95 7.07 -6.16
N THR A 87 -2.31 6.97 -7.44
CA THR A 87 -1.40 6.47 -8.50
C THR A 87 -0.19 7.38 -8.71
N GLY A 88 -0.28 8.64 -8.33
CA GLY A 88 0.71 9.67 -8.64
C GLY A 88 0.52 10.31 -10.03
N LYS A 89 -0.55 9.97 -10.72
CA LYS A 89 -0.96 10.55 -12.01
C LYS A 89 -2.30 11.27 -11.85
N LEU A 90 -2.54 12.26 -12.72
CA LEU A 90 -3.83 12.93 -12.77
C LEU A 90 -4.74 12.27 -13.80
N LEU A 91 -6.01 12.11 -13.43
CA LEU A 91 -7.05 11.65 -14.33
C LEU A 91 -7.37 12.71 -15.41
N LYS A 92 -7.80 12.27 -16.59
CA LYS A 92 -8.37 13.16 -17.61
C LYS A 92 -9.58 13.93 -17.05
N PRO A 93 -9.77 15.18 -17.44
CA PRO A 93 -9.00 15.97 -18.40
C PRO A 93 -7.80 16.72 -17.78
N MET A 94 -7.54 16.60 -16.48
CA MET A 94 -6.45 17.31 -15.79
C MET A 94 -5.08 16.70 -16.03
N GLY A 95 -5.01 15.44 -16.38
CA GLY A 95 -3.82 14.67 -16.75
C GLY A 95 -4.11 13.70 -17.89
N ASP A 96 -3.31 12.66 -18.01
CA ASP A 96 -3.34 11.73 -19.15
C ASP A 96 -3.94 10.35 -18.80
N LEU A 97 -4.19 10.06 -17.51
CA LEU A 97 -4.68 8.77 -17.07
C LEU A 97 -6.18 8.64 -17.32
N ASP A 98 -6.61 7.60 -18.04
CA ASP A 98 -8.03 7.27 -18.19
C ASP A 98 -8.59 6.64 -16.91
N PHE A 99 -9.89 6.83 -16.66
CA PHE A 99 -10.54 6.30 -15.47
C PHE A 99 -10.50 4.76 -15.41
N GLU A 100 -10.79 4.10 -16.53
CA GLU A 100 -10.74 2.64 -16.64
C GLU A 100 -9.32 2.10 -16.41
N GLU A 101 -8.31 2.76 -16.97
CA GLU A 101 -6.91 2.40 -16.72
C GLU A 101 -6.55 2.58 -15.24
N CYS A 102 -7.06 3.61 -14.60
CA CYS A 102 -6.87 3.82 -13.16
C CYS A 102 -7.50 2.68 -12.34
N VAL A 103 -8.70 2.22 -12.71
CA VAL A 103 -9.32 1.03 -12.08
C VAL A 103 -8.43 -0.20 -12.25
N ASP A 104 -7.89 -0.43 -13.44
CA ASP A 104 -7.00 -1.57 -13.71
C ASP A 104 -5.70 -1.51 -12.89
N VAL A 105 -5.12 -0.32 -12.72
CA VAL A 105 -3.94 -0.12 -11.86
C VAL A 105 -4.23 -0.56 -10.42
N PHE A 106 -5.35 -0.13 -9.86
CA PHE A 106 -5.74 -0.52 -8.50
C PHE A 106 -6.14 -2.00 -8.42
N ALA A 107 -6.77 -2.55 -9.47
CA ALA A 107 -7.11 -3.96 -9.54
C ALA A 107 -5.85 -4.85 -9.46
N ASP A 108 -4.76 -4.46 -10.11
CA ASP A 108 -3.48 -5.17 -10.02
C ASP A 108 -2.93 -5.15 -8.59
N MET A 109 -2.99 -4.00 -7.91
CA MET A 109 -2.57 -3.89 -6.51
C MET A 109 -3.40 -4.80 -5.59
N VAL A 110 -4.72 -4.79 -5.74
CA VAL A 110 -5.64 -5.63 -4.96
C VAL A 110 -5.36 -7.11 -5.20
N LYS A 111 -5.26 -7.53 -6.47
CA LYS A 111 -4.95 -8.93 -6.83
C LYS A 111 -3.64 -9.41 -6.24
N ALA A 112 -2.61 -8.54 -6.22
CA ALA A 112 -1.29 -8.89 -5.69
C ALA A 112 -1.29 -9.05 -4.16
N GLY A 113 -2.10 -8.27 -3.43
CA GLY A 113 -2.03 -8.18 -1.97
C GLY A 113 -3.13 -8.88 -1.19
N LYS A 114 -4.31 -9.11 -1.79
CA LYS A 114 -5.53 -9.56 -1.08
C LYS A 114 -5.39 -10.87 -0.31
N ASP A 115 -4.67 -11.84 -0.85
CA ASP A 115 -4.56 -13.18 -0.23
C ASP A 115 -3.78 -13.16 1.09
N GLY A 116 -2.98 -12.14 1.31
CA GLY A 116 -2.20 -11.96 2.54
C GLY A 116 -2.70 -10.86 3.46
N ALA A 117 -3.58 -9.99 2.99
CA ALA A 117 -4.18 -8.90 3.76
C ALA A 117 -5.53 -9.32 4.37
N ASN A 118 -5.91 -8.65 5.46
CA ASN A 118 -7.21 -8.85 6.12
C ASN A 118 -8.24 -7.79 5.72
N LEU A 119 -7.78 -6.67 5.18
CA LEU A 119 -8.60 -5.55 4.70
C LEU A 119 -7.77 -4.72 3.72
N VAL A 120 -8.46 -3.85 2.98
CA VAL A 120 -7.84 -2.81 2.14
C VAL A 120 -8.07 -1.46 2.79
N LEU A 121 -7.04 -0.65 2.86
CA LEU A 121 -7.09 0.73 3.31
C LEU A 121 -6.83 1.63 2.09
N CYS A 122 -7.80 2.46 1.72
CA CYS A 122 -7.64 3.51 0.72
C CYS A 122 -7.45 4.83 1.44
N GLU A 123 -6.31 5.49 1.30
CA GLU A 123 -6.01 6.71 2.04
C GLU A 123 -5.35 7.80 1.19
N THR A 124 -5.40 9.03 1.68
CA THR A 124 -4.66 10.19 1.15
C THR A 124 -5.01 10.56 -0.30
N PHE A 125 -6.23 10.24 -0.75
CA PHE A 125 -6.71 10.62 -2.08
C PHE A 125 -7.11 12.09 -2.13
N GLY A 126 -6.53 12.82 -3.08
CA GLY A 126 -6.91 14.20 -3.40
C GLY A 126 -8.01 14.32 -4.45
N ASP A 127 -8.27 13.25 -5.21
CA ASP A 127 -9.27 13.17 -6.26
C ASP A 127 -10.33 12.11 -5.93
N VAL A 128 -11.60 12.54 -5.87
CA VAL A 128 -12.74 11.65 -5.59
C VAL A 128 -12.94 10.61 -6.70
N TYR A 129 -12.65 10.93 -7.95
CA TYR A 129 -12.78 9.96 -9.05
C TYR A 129 -11.67 8.91 -8.99
N GLU A 130 -10.46 9.29 -8.61
CA GLU A 130 -9.38 8.32 -8.38
C GLU A 130 -9.71 7.39 -7.21
N LEU A 131 -10.26 7.92 -6.11
CA LEU A 131 -10.76 7.09 -5.01
C LEU A 131 -11.89 6.15 -5.47
N LYS A 132 -12.82 6.61 -6.32
CA LYS A 132 -13.86 5.73 -6.88
C LYS A 132 -13.25 4.60 -7.71
N ALA A 133 -12.22 4.85 -8.48
CA ALA A 133 -11.52 3.81 -9.24
C ALA A 133 -10.92 2.75 -8.30
N ALA A 134 -10.28 3.17 -7.21
CA ALA A 134 -9.76 2.26 -6.20
C ALA A 134 -10.88 1.43 -5.55
N MET A 135 -11.99 2.07 -5.16
CA MET A 135 -13.14 1.38 -4.56
C MET A 135 -13.79 0.38 -5.49
N LEU A 136 -13.90 0.69 -6.80
CA LEU A 136 -14.41 -0.26 -7.80
C LEU A 136 -13.51 -1.49 -7.89
N ALA A 137 -12.20 -1.30 -7.97
CA ALA A 137 -11.24 -2.39 -7.99
C ALA A 137 -11.34 -3.26 -6.72
N VAL A 138 -11.44 -2.65 -5.54
CA VAL A 138 -11.62 -3.39 -4.27
C VAL A 138 -12.91 -4.19 -4.28
N THR A 139 -14.04 -3.58 -4.70
CA THR A 139 -15.35 -4.25 -4.71
C THR A 139 -15.39 -5.42 -5.68
N GLU A 140 -14.65 -5.35 -6.79
CA GLU A 140 -14.64 -6.42 -7.79
C GLU A 140 -13.75 -7.60 -7.40
N TYR A 141 -12.64 -7.36 -6.71
CA TYR A 141 -11.62 -8.39 -6.47
C TYR A 141 -11.44 -8.81 -5.00
N CYS A 142 -12.11 -8.18 -4.06
CA CYS A 142 -12.26 -8.57 -2.65
C CYS A 142 -13.69 -8.98 -2.34
#